data_6282c773fadd3aa0e5d20825b64ab5c0
#
_entry.id   6282c773fadd3aa0e5d20825b64ab5c0
#
_cell.length_a   1.000
_cell.length_b   1.000
_cell.length_c   1.000
_cell.angle_alpha   90.00
_cell.angle_beta   90.00
_cell.angle_gamma   90.00
#
_symmetry.space_group_name_H-M   'P 1'
#
loop_
_entity.id
_entity.type
_entity.pdbx_description
1 polymer ?
#
loop_
_entity_poly.entity_id
_entity_poly.type
_entity_poly.pdbx_seq_one_letter_code
_entity_poly.pdbx_strand_id
1 'polypeptide(L)'
;MRRCWFHGDMAIEHDFFGLLESGPDGSIFWSENVDLGDQTVTVDLTAPDQDDVSEAALDVAASLISSIESIDRTARNAMVSELDDRTSEVIEYILQQQQALGDELEEMLVDISGDVQVDVIRSLQLMSMTILADEHGGADPFAVLEYALDPDATDDVILVKIGRAHV
;
A
#
# COMPACT_ATOMS: atom_id res chain seq x y z
N MET A 1 9.17 -4.59 -38.96
CA MET A 1 8.70 -4.76 -38.44
C MET A 1 8.12 -4.91 -38.08
N ARG A 2 8.12 -4.98 -38.01
CA ARG A 2 7.54 -5.27 -37.56
C ARG A 2 6.80 -5.36 -36.89
N ARG A 3 6.52 -5.40 -36.89
CA ARG A 3 5.77 -5.61 -36.22
C ARG A 3 5.10 -5.55 -35.53
N CYS A 4 4.95 -5.63 -35.61
CA CYS A 4 4.32 -5.65 -34.89
C CYS A 4 3.67 -5.65 -34.43
N TRP A 5 3.69 -5.90 -34.62
CA TRP A 5 3.00 -5.91 -34.17
C TRP A 5 2.12 -6.25 -33.70
N PHE A 6 2.01 -6.47 -33.72
CA PHE A 6 1.11 -6.81 -33.32
C PHE A 6 0.58 -7.11 -32.60
N HIS A 7 0.93 -7.36 -32.98
CA HIS A 7 0.21 -7.77 -32.26
C HIS A 7 -0.24 -7.23 -31.26
N GLY A 8 -0.52 -6.94 -31.89
CA GLY A 8 -1.07 -6.21 -30.82
C GLY A 8 -0.38 -6.53 -29.54
N ASP A 9 0.83 -6.35 -29.57
CA ASP A 9 1.52 -6.67 -28.38
C ASP A 9 1.21 -5.74 -27.28
N MET A 10 0.44 -6.24 -26.41
CA MET A 10 -0.08 -5.54 -25.26
C MET A 10 0.90 -5.69 -24.11
N ALA A 11 2.15 -5.31 -24.35
CA ALA A 11 3.19 -5.43 -23.34
C ALA A 11 3.94 -4.12 -23.20
N ILE A 12 4.27 -3.77 -21.96
CA ILE A 12 5.09 -2.60 -21.62
C ILE A 12 6.38 -3.11 -21.00
N GLU A 13 7.51 -2.67 -21.51
CA GLU A 13 8.79 -3.02 -20.94
C GLU A 13 9.30 -1.91 -20.04
N HIS A 14 9.72 -2.25 -18.82
CA HIS A 14 10.24 -1.30 -17.86
C HIS A 14 11.43 -1.91 -17.12
N ASP A 15 12.44 -1.11 -16.85
CA ASP A 15 13.68 -1.59 -16.24
C ASP A 15 13.45 -2.26 -14.88
N PHE A 16 12.53 -1.73 -14.08
CA PHE A 16 12.25 -2.28 -12.76
C PHE A 16 11.25 -3.45 -12.81
N PHE A 17 10.15 -3.27 -13.54
CA PHE A 17 9.07 -4.25 -13.58
C PHE A 17 9.26 -5.36 -14.60
N GLY A 18 10.21 -5.19 -15.53
CA GLY A 18 10.39 -6.11 -16.63
C GLY A 18 9.28 -5.97 -17.65
N LEU A 19 8.85 -7.07 -18.19
CA LEU A 19 7.80 -7.09 -19.21
C LEU A 19 6.42 -7.19 -18.53
N LEU A 20 5.63 -6.14 -18.67
CA LEU A 20 4.28 -6.08 -18.15
C LEU A 20 3.30 -6.44 -19.28
N GLU A 21 2.69 -7.61 -19.20
CA GLU A 21 1.73 -8.05 -20.18
C GLU A 21 0.32 -7.68 -19.78
N SER A 22 -0.47 -7.17 -20.73
CA SER A 22 -1.87 -6.86 -20.46
C SER A 22 -2.73 -8.11 -20.53
N GLY A 23 -3.80 -8.14 -19.72
CA GLY A 23 -4.80 -9.18 -19.81
C GLY A 23 -5.72 -9.01 -21.01
N PRO A 24 -6.69 -9.92 -21.20
CA PRO A 24 -7.62 -9.85 -22.35
C PRO A 24 -8.45 -8.58 -22.41
N ASP A 25 -8.64 -7.93 -21.26
CA ASP A 25 -9.40 -6.69 -21.13
C ASP A 25 -8.53 -5.44 -21.24
N GLY A 26 -7.22 -5.60 -21.47
CA GLY A 26 -6.28 -4.51 -21.54
C GLY A 26 -5.72 -4.09 -20.20
N SER A 27 -6.14 -4.70 -19.10
CA SER A 27 -5.65 -4.36 -17.77
C SER A 27 -4.23 -4.86 -17.55
N ILE A 28 -3.52 -4.20 -16.65
CA ILE A 28 -2.18 -4.59 -16.24
C ILE A 28 -2.21 -4.96 -14.76
N PHE A 29 -1.51 -6.05 -14.43
CA PHE A 29 -1.32 -6.48 -13.07
C PHE A 29 0.09 -7.02 -12.88
N TRP A 30 0.74 -6.56 -11.81
CA TRP A 30 2.07 -7.04 -11.41
C TRP A 30 2.05 -7.17 -9.89
N SER A 31 2.68 -8.21 -9.38
CA SER A 31 2.72 -8.45 -7.94
C SER A 31 4.06 -9.06 -7.55
N GLU A 32 4.59 -8.62 -6.42
CA GLU A 32 5.81 -9.19 -5.87
C GLU A 32 5.83 -8.98 -4.35
N ASN A 33 6.56 -9.83 -3.65
CA ASN A 33 6.76 -9.68 -2.22
C ASN A 33 8.07 -8.97 -1.96
N VAL A 34 8.02 -7.98 -1.06
CA VAL A 34 9.18 -7.17 -0.68
C VAL A 34 9.41 -7.33 0.82
N ASP A 35 10.65 -7.58 1.20
CA ASP A 35 10.99 -7.68 2.62
C ASP A 35 11.16 -6.29 3.23
N LEU A 36 10.52 -6.08 4.37
CA LEU A 36 10.60 -4.85 5.13
C LEU A 36 10.90 -5.22 6.59
N GLY A 37 12.17 -5.22 6.95
CA GLY A 37 12.60 -5.72 8.25
C GLY A 37 12.23 -7.19 8.41
N ASP A 38 11.45 -7.51 9.44
CA ASP A 38 10.99 -8.87 9.69
C ASP A 38 9.67 -9.21 8.99
N GLN A 39 9.13 -8.26 8.24
CA GLN A 39 7.85 -8.41 7.55
C GLN A 39 8.04 -8.62 6.06
N THR A 40 7.10 -9.35 5.46
CA THR A 40 7.00 -9.46 4.01
C THR A 40 5.76 -8.71 3.56
N VAL A 41 5.96 -7.73 2.67
CA VAL A 41 4.89 -6.88 2.17
C VAL A 41 4.56 -7.30 0.74
N THR A 42 3.29 -7.54 0.47
CA THR A 42 2.85 -7.80 -0.90
C THR A 42 2.66 -6.46 -1.62
N VAL A 43 3.36 -6.28 -2.72
CA VAL A 43 3.26 -5.06 -3.53
C VAL A 43 2.60 -5.40 -4.84
N ASP A 44 1.48 -4.75 -5.12
CA ASP A 44 0.73 -4.92 -6.35
C ASP A 44 0.73 -3.64 -7.15
N LEU A 45 0.88 -3.77 -8.47
CA LEU A 45 0.70 -2.66 -9.40
C LEU A 45 -0.43 -3.04 -10.34
N THR A 46 -1.42 -2.17 -10.47
CA THR A 46 -2.59 -2.44 -11.29
C THR A 46 -2.99 -1.21 -12.08
N ALA A 47 -3.54 -1.43 -13.26
CA ALA A 47 -4.15 -0.39 -14.07
C ALA A 47 -5.26 -1.03 -14.90
N PRO A 48 -6.43 -0.38 -15.01
CA PRO A 48 -7.53 -0.95 -15.79
C PRO A 48 -7.26 -0.97 -17.29
N ASP A 49 -6.41 -0.06 -17.78
CA ASP A 49 -6.10 0.01 -19.21
C ASP A 49 -4.61 0.35 -19.39
N GLN A 50 -3.90 -0.50 -20.12
CA GLN A 50 -2.47 -0.29 -20.37
C GLN A 50 -2.19 1.03 -21.08
N ASP A 51 -3.14 1.53 -21.88
CA ASP A 51 -2.96 2.79 -22.62
C ASP A 51 -2.90 3.99 -21.71
N ASP A 52 -3.38 3.85 -20.48
CA ASP A 52 -3.36 4.92 -19.47
C ASP A 52 -2.13 4.85 -18.56
N VAL A 53 -1.21 3.92 -18.81
CA VAL A 53 0.02 3.76 -18.02
C VAL A 53 1.19 4.35 -18.77
N SER A 54 1.80 5.38 -18.19
CA SER A 54 2.98 6.02 -18.77
C SER A 54 4.26 5.45 -18.16
N GLU A 55 5.36 5.64 -18.87
CA GLU A 55 6.67 5.32 -18.33
C GLU A 55 6.95 6.13 -17.06
N ALA A 56 6.52 7.40 -17.03
CA ALA A 56 6.68 8.24 -15.86
C ALA A 56 5.95 7.67 -14.65
N ALA A 57 4.72 7.16 -14.82
CA ALA A 57 3.98 6.54 -13.74
C ALA A 57 4.70 5.29 -13.22
N LEU A 58 5.27 4.48 -14.11
CA LEU A 58 6.03 3.31 -13.72
C LEU A 58 7.32 3.68 -13.00
N ASP A 59 7.98 4.76 -13.40
CA ASP A 59 9.17 5.25 -12.70
C ASP A 59 8.83 5.69 -11.28
N VAL A 60 7.71 6.38 -11.10
CA VAL A 60 7.24 6.77 -9.77
C VAL A 60 6.91 5.54 -8.94
N ALA A 61 6.22 4.58 -9.51
CA ALA A 61 5.89 3.33 -8.83
C ALA A 61 7.15 2.59 -8.37
N ALA A 62 8.15 2.47 -9.24
CA ALA A 62 9.41 1.84 -8.90
C ALA A 62 10.12 2.58 -7.76
N SER A 63 10.07 3.91 -7.77
CA SER A 63 10.65 4.73 -6.71
C SER A 63 9.95 4.50 -5.38
N LEU A 64 8.61 4.41 -5.39
CA LEU A 64 7.85 4.12 -4.17
C LEU A 64 8.23 2.75 -3.58
N ILE A 65 8.33 1.74 -4.42
CA ILE A 65 8.68 0.39 -3.97
C ILE A 65 10.09 0.38 -3.39
N SER A 66 11.02 1.06 -4.03
CA SER A 66 12.41 1.15 -3.57
C SER A 66 12.55 1.94 -2.27
N SER A 67 11.57 2.79 -1.96
CA SER A 67 11.57 3.64 -0.76
C SER A 67 10.51 3.20 0.26
N ILE A 68 10.07 1.94 0.20
CA ILE A 68 8.95 1.46 1.01
C ILE A 68 9.17 1.66 2.50
N GLU A 69 10.40 1.52 2.97
CA GLU A 69 10.73 1.73 4.39
C GLU A 69 10.47 3.19 4.81
N SER A 70 10.87 4.13 3.97
CA SER A 70 10.66 5.56 4.22
C SER A 70 9.17 5.91 4.17
N ILE A 71 8.45 5.31 3.23
CA ILE A 71 7.00 5.50 3.07
C ILE A 71 6.27 4.95 4.28
N ASP A 72 6.65 3.77 4.75
CA ASP A 72 6.06 3.17 5.95
C ASP A 72 6.25 4.08 7.16
N ARG A 73 7.45 4.61 7.33
CA ARG A 73 7.73 5.52 8.45
C ARG A 73 6.87 6.78 8.38
N THR A 74 6.76 7.37 7.19
CA THR A 74 5.94 8.57 6.98
C THR A 74 4.47 8.27 7.24
N ALA A 75 3.98 7.11 6.82
CA ALA A 75 2.59 6.71 7.03
C ALA A 75 2.29 6.56 8.52
N ARG A 76 3.19 5.93 9.28
CA ARG A 76 3.00 5.76 10.72
C ARG A 76 3.04 7.11 11.45
N ASN A 77 3.91 8.01 11.05
CA ASN A 77 3.94 9.36 11.61
C ASN A 77 2.65 10.12 11.32
N ALA A 78 2.09 9.96 10.14
CA ALA A 78 0.82 10.56 9.79
C ALA A 78 -0.31 10.01 10.68
N MET A 79 -0.32 8.70 10.91
CA MET A 79 -1.31 8.10 11.80
C MET A 79 -1.19 8.61 13.23
N VAL A 80 0.04 8.76 13.72
CA VAL A 80 0.25 9.32 15.07
C VAL A 80 -0.28 10.75 15.15
N SER A 81 -0.09 11.55 14.12
CA SER A 81 -0.58 12.93 14.13
C SER A 81 -2.12 13.01 14.12
N GLU A 82 -2.80 11.97 13.66
CA GLU A 82 -4.27 11.94 13.69
C GLU A 82 -4.84 11.56 15.05
N LEU A 83 -4.00 11.16 16.02
CA LEU A 83 -4.49 10.78 17.34
C LEU A 83 -5.12 11.94 18.11
N ASP A 84 -4.84 13.18 17.72
CA ASP A 84 -5.47 14.35 18.30
C ASP A 84 -6.89 14.59 17.76
N ASP A 85 -7.26 13.93 16.69
CA ASP A 85 -8.59 14.06 16.07
C ASP A 85 -9.44 12.84 16.43
N ARG A 86 -10.40 13.05 17.32
CA ARG A 86 -11.27 11.97 17.82
C ARG A 86 -12.21 11.38 16.75
N THR A 87 -12.35 12.06 15.63
CA THR A 87 -13.19 11.59 14.52
C THR A 87 -12.37 10.84 13.48
N SER A 88 -11.06 10.71 13.69
CA SER A 88 -10.17 10.04 12.76
C SER A 88 -10.47 8.54 12.66
N GLU A 89 -10.31 8.01 11.45
CA GLU A 89 -10.41 6.57 11.21
C GLU A 89 -9.35 5.78 11.99
N VAL A 90 -8.21 6.41 12.27
CA VAL A 90 -7.15 5.80 13.09
C VAL A 90 -7.66 5.53 14.49
N ILE A 91 -8.29 6.52 15.11
CA ILE A 91 -8.86 6.37 16.45
C ILE A 91 -9.96 5.30 16.44
N GLU A 92 -10.82 5.31 15.44
CA GLU A 92 -11.89 4.33 15.31
C GLU A 92 -11.31 2.92 15.23
N TYR A 93 -10.28 2.73 14.41
CA TYR A 93 -9.60 1.44 14.29
C TYR A 93 -9.04 0.97 15.62
N ILE A 94 -8.34 1.85 16.34
CA ILE A 94 -7.75 1.50 17.63
C ILE A 94 -8.83 1.08 18.63
N LEU A 95 -9.93 1.82 18.69
CA LEU A 95 -11.05 1.47 19.58
C LEU A 95 -11.65 0.12 19.23
N GLN A 96 -11.78 -0.18 17.95
CA GLN A 96 -12.29 -1.48 17.50
C GLN A 96 -11.35 -2.60 17.94
N GLN A 97 -10.04 -2.40 17.83
CA GLN A 97 -9.07 -3.40 18.26
C GLN A 97 -9.11 -3.60 19.78
N GLN A 98 -9.26 -2.53 20.53
CA GLN A 98 -9.38 -2.62 21.99
C GLN A 98 -10.61 -3.43 22.39
N GLN A 99 -11.72 -3.26 21.69
CA GLN A 99 -12.95 -4.02 21.96
C GLN A 99 -12.83 -5.49 21.53
N ALA A 100 -12.21 -5.73 20.39
CA ALA A 100 -12.10 -7.07 19.84
C ALA A 100 -11.10 -7.94 20.61
N LEU A 101 -9.98 -7.37 21.02
CA LEU A 101 -8.88 -8.11 21.62
C LEU A 101 -8.86 -8.05 23.15
N GLY A 102 -9.41 -6.99 23.75
CA GLY A 102 -9.46 -6.86 25.18
C GLY A 102 -8.06 -6.98 25.80
N ASP A 103 -7.92 -7.91 26.75
CA ASP A 103 -6.64 -8.12 27.45
C ASP A 103 -5.54 -8.68 26.55
N GLU A 104 -5.93 -9.30 25.43
CA GLU A 104 -4.95 -9.84 24.48
C GLU A 104 -4.22 -8.75 23.71
N LEU A 105 -4.74 -7.53 23.69
CA LEU A 105 -4.14 -6.43 22.98
C LEU A 105 -2.68 -6.19 23.41
N GLU A 106 -2.42 -6.20 24.71
CA GLU A 106 -1.07 -5.94 25.22
C GLU A 106 -0.07 -6.97 24.73
N GLU A 107 -0.50 -8.22 24.52
CA GLU A 107 0.36 -9.29 24.06
C GLU A 107 0.81 -9.08 22.61
N MET A 108 0.07 -8.28 21.85
CA MET A 108 0.34 -8.04 20.44
C MET A 108 1.20 -6.81 20.21
N LEU A 109 1.41 -6.01 21.26
CA LEU A 109 2.20 -4.77 21.14
C LEU A 109 3.70 -5.09 21.18
N VAL A 110 4.44 -4.52 20.24
CA VAL A 110 5.90 -4.70 20.18
C VAL A 110 6.61 -3.84 21.21
N ASP A 111 5.92 -2.82 21.72
CA ASP A 111 6.47 -1.89 22.70
C ASP A 111 5.34 -1.39 23.59
N ILE A 112 5.62 -1.21 24.87
CA ILE A 112 4.65 -0.68 25.82
C ILE A 112 5.24 0.59 26.43
N SER A 113 4.87 1.73 25.87
CA SER A 113 5.38 3.04 26.28
C SER A 113 4.53 3.70 27.36
N GLY A 114 3.30 3.21 27.54
CA GLY A 114 2.30 3.84 28.40
C GLY A 114 1.23 4.59 27.61
N ASP A 115 1.46 4.84 26.32
CA ASP A 115 0.47 5.41 25.41
C ASP A 115 0.00 4.30 24.47
N VAL A 116 -1.12 3.68 24.81
CA VAL A 116 -1.65 2.53 24.06
C VAL A 116 -1.88 2.85 22.59
N GLN A 117 -2.37 4.06 22.30
CA GLN A 117 -2.67 4.44 20.92
C GLN A 117 -1.41 4.49 20.07
N VAL A 118 -0.34 5.10 20.58
CA VAL A 118 0.94 5.14 19.89
C VAL A 118 1.52 3.73 19.76
N ASP A 119 1.40 2.93 20.80
CA ASP A 119 1.93 1.56 20.81
C ASP A 119 1.22 0.68 19.78
N VAL A 120 -0.10 0.84 19.60
CA VAL A 120 -0.85 0.13 18.57
C VAL A 120 -0.32 0.51 17.19
N ILE A 121 -0.14 1.81 16.92
CA ILE A 121 0.35 2.24 15.61
C ILE A 121 1.74 1.67 15.33
N ARG A 122 2.62 1.66 16.33
CA ARG A 122 3.96 1.09 16.17
C ARG A 122 3.95 -0.41 15.94
N SER A 123 2.92 -1.08 16.44
CA SER A 123 2.79 -2.53 16.33
C SER A 123 2.07 -2.97 15.08
N LEU A 124 1.49 -2.05 14.30
CA LEU A 124 0.83 -2.38 13.05
C LEU A 124 1.79 -3.03 12.07
N GLN A 125 1.28 -4.01 11.34
CA GLN A 125 2.02 -4.65 10.25
C GLN A 125 1.57 -4.06 8.93
N LEU A 126 2.53 -3.69 8.09
CA LEU A 126 2.23 -3.30 6.71
C LEU A 126 2.00 -4.58 5.92
N MET A 127 0.77 -4.80 5.51
CA MET A 127 0.38 -6.03 4.82
C MET A 127 0.60 -5.95 3.33
N SER A 128 0.22 -4.81 2.74
CA SER A 128 0.32 -4.65 1.30
C SER A 128 0.44 -3.18 0.91
N MET A 129 0.99 -2.96 -0.29
CA MET A 129 0.95 -1.68 -0.96
C MET A 129 0.42 -1.92 -2.37
N THR A 130 -0.69 -1.28 -2.69
CA THR A 130 -1.29 -1.37 -4.02
C THR A 130 -1.08 -0.06 -4.75
N ILE A 131 -0.45 -0.12 -5.92
CA ILE A 131 -0.16 1.06 -6.74
C ILE A 131 -1.13 1.09 -7.92
N LEU A 132 -1.82 2.22 -8.07
CA LEU A 132 -2.79 2.45 -9.14
C LEU A 132 -2.09 3.30 -10.21
N ALA A 133 -1.50 2.62 -11.19
CA ALA A 133 -0.63 3.26 -12.17
C ALA A 133 -1.38 4.01 -13.28
N ASP A 134 -2.70 3.99 -13.26
CA ASP A 134 -3.54 4.69 -14.24
C ASP A 134 -3.42 6.20 -14.07
N GLU A 135 -2.97 6.89 -15.10
CA GLU A 135 -2.83 8.35 -15.07
C GLU A 135 -4.16 9.08 -15.03
N HIS A 136 -5.23 8.42 -15.45
CA HIS A 136 -6.56 8.99 -15.52
C HIS A 136 -7.43 8.64 -14.31
N GLY A 137 -6.79 8.21 -13.21
CA GLY A 137 -7.49 7.82 -12.00
C GLY A 137 -8.24 8.94 -11.30
N GLY A 138 -8.07 10.18 -11.72
CA GLY A 138 -8.82 11.31 -11.18
C GLY A 138 -8.55 11.56 -9.71
N ALA A 139 -9.58 11.42 -8.89
CA ALA A 139 -9.49 11.62 -7.44
C ALA A 139 -8.95 10.41 -6.70
N ASP A 140 -8.74 9.28 -7.38
CA ASP A 140 -8.22 8.08 -6.75
C ASP A 140 -6.78 8.28 -6.30
N PRO A 141 -6.37 7.66 -5.19
CA PRO A 141 -4.98 7.74 -4.75
C PRO A 141 -4.05 7.03 -5.72
N PHE A 142 -2.77 7.42 -5.71
CA PHE A 142 -1.76 6.73 -6.50
C PHE A 142 -1.39 5.39 -5.88
N ALA A 143 -1.34 5.32 -4.56
CA ALA A 143 -1.04 4.09 -3.84
C ALA A 143 -1.85 3.99 -2.56
N VAL A 144 -2.10 2.77 -2.12
CA VAL A 144 -2.81 2.48 -0.88
C VAL A 144 -1.98 1.49 -0.07
N LEU A 145 -1.67 1.87 1.16
CA LEU A 145 -0.99 1.00 2.12
C LEU A 145 -2.04 0.39 3.05
N GLU A 146 -1.97 -0.91 3.26
CA GLU A 146 -2.90 -1.62 4.12
C GLU A 146 -2.17 -2.12 5.37
N TYR A 147 -2.66 -1.71 6.53
CA TYR A 147 -2.09 -2.07 7.82
C TYR A 147 -3.08 -2.86 8.65
N ALA A 148 -2.57 -3.80 9.44
CA ALA A 148 -3.35 -4.54 10.42
C ALA A 148 -2.51 -4.80 11.65
N LEU A 149 -3.16 -4.81 12.82
CA LEU A 149 -2.46 -5.14 14.07
C LEU A 149 -2.19 -6.64 14.14
N ASP A 150 -3.23 -7.43 13.93
CA ASP A 150 -3.11 -8.89 13.88
C ASP A 150 -4.12 -9.41 12.84
N PRO A 151 -3.64 -9.73 11.62
CA PRO A 151 -4.52 -10.19 10.55
C PRO A 151 -5.15 -11.56 10.84
N ASP A 152 -4.56 -12.32 11.75
CA ASP A 152 -5.12 -13.62 12.12
C ASP A 152 -6.23 -13.51 13.16
N ALA A 153 -6.22 -12.45 13.96
CA ALA A 153 -7.18 -12.25 15.03
C ALA A 153 -8.42 -11.48 14.59
N THR A 154 -8.25 -10.50 13.69
CA THR A 154 -9.34 -9.66 13.19
C THR A 154 -9.20 -9.42 11.71
N ASP A 155 -10.32 -9.16 11.03
CA ASP A 155 -10.34 -8.79 9.62
C ASP A 155 -10.24 -7.28 9.41
N ASP A 156 -10.14 -6.52 10.49
CA ASP A 156 -10.09 -5.08 10.42
C ASP A 156 -8.73 -4.59 9.91
N VAL A 157 -8.75 -3.62 9.01
CA VAL A 157 -7.54 -3.02 8.44
C VAL A 157 -7.66 -1.51 8.46
N ILE A 158 -6.51 -0.84 8.42
CA ILE A 158 -6.47 0.59 8.24
C ILE A 158 -5.74 0.89 6.93
N LEU A 159 -6.31 1.80 6.14
CA LEU A 159 -5.77 2.16 4.83
C LEU A 159 -5.14 3.55 4.88
N VAL A 160 -3.91 3.66 4.40
CA VAL A 160 -3.25 4.94 4.23
C VAL A 160 -3.11 5.19 2.74
N LYS A 161 -3.66 6.32 2.28
CA LYS A 161 -3.70 6.64 0.85
C LYS A 161 -2.64 7.67 0.51
N ILE A 162 -1.92 7.40 -0.57
CA ILE A 162 -0.91 8.33 -1.10
C ILE A 162 -1.50 8.98 -2.34
N GLY A 163 -1.74 10.29 -2.26
CA GLY A 163 -2.32 11.04 -3.37
C GLY A 163 -1.32 11.24 -4.50
N ARG A 164 -1.86 11.46 -5.70
CA ARG A 164 -1.04 11.65 -6.90
C ARG A 164 -0.17 12.90 -6.83
N ALA A 165 -0.62 13.90 -6.10
CA ALA A 165 0.10 15.16 -5.96
C ALA A 165 1.37 15.02 -5.08
N HIS A 166 1.52 13.90 -4.38
CA HIS A 166 2.65 13.67 -3.47
C HIS A 166 3.69 12.69 -4.03
N VAL A 167 3.55 12.30 -5.29
CA VAL A 167 4.45 11.37 -5.95
C VAL A 167 5.20 11.97 -7.13
#